data_7a948c24c6e72044471a41b4813bf6e2
#
_entry.id   7a948c24c6e72044471a41b4813bf6e2
#
_cell.length_a   1.000
_cell.length_b   1.000
_cell.length_c   1.000
_cell.angle_alpha   90.00
_cell.angle_beta   90.00
_cell.angle_gamma   90.00
#
_symmetry.space_group_name_H-M   'P 1'
#
loop_
_entity.id
_entity.type
_entity.pdbx_description
1 polymer ?
#
loop_
_entity_poly.entity_id
_entity_poly.type
_entity_poly.pdbx_seq_one_letter_code
_entity_poly.pdbx_strand_id
1 'polypeptide(L)'
;MFSLRMPDVHELARSYTEAWCSRDPARVAAHYVPGGTIAINGGEPAPIIEVAASFIAAFPDIEVFMDDLVAGRGAVEYRWTFTGTSSETGNAVRISGREEWALGDEGLIASSIGRYDEAEYHRQVFG
;
A
#
# COMPACT_ATOMS: atom_id res chain seq x y z
N MET A 1 -31.74 10.79 -13.44
CA MET A 1 -31.70 9.51 -12.81
C MET A 1 -30.30 9.14 -12.34
N PHE A 2 -30.19 8.67 -11.12
CA PHE A 2 -28.92 8.31 -10.54
C PHE A 2 -28.64 6.84 -10.72
N SER A 3 -27.50 6.52 -11.26
CA SER A 3 -26.98 5.18 -11.10
C SER A 3 -26.06 5.20 -9.88
N LEU A 4 -26.33 4.33 -8.94
CA LEU A 4 -25.40 4.09 -7.85
C LEU A 4 -24.20 3.36 -8.44
N ARG A 5 -23.15 4.10 -8.69
CA ARG A 5 -21.93 3.48 -9.14
C ARG A 5 -21.26 2.81 -7.98
N MET A 6 -21.05 1.52 -8.11
CA MET A 6 -20.13 0.84 -7.24
C MET A 6 -18.73 1.40 -7.52
N PRO A 7 -17.92 1.61 -6.48
CA PRO A 7 -16.54 2.02 -6.71
C PRO A 7 -15.84 1.03 -7.62
N ASP A 8 -15.12 1.53 -8.59
CA ASP A 8 -14.29 0.69 -9.44
C ASP A 8 -13.00 0.39 -8.69
N VAL A 9 -12.98 -0.76 -8.01
CA VAL A 9 -11.81 -1.16 -7.21
C VAL A 9 -10.57 -1.39 -8.05
N HIS A 10 -10.73 -1.78 -9.30
CA HIS A 10 -9.57 -1.94 -10.19
C HIS A 10 -8.94 -0.57 -10.51
N GLU A 11 -9.77 0.42 -10.75
CA GLU A 11 -9.29 1.77 -10.99
C GLU A 11 -8.64 2.37 -9.73
N LEU A 12 -9.26 2.14 -8.57
CA LEU A 12 -8.68 2.55 -7.29
C LEU A 12 -7.31 1.92 -7.09
N ALA A 13 -7.20 0.61 -7.31
CA ALA A 13 -5.96 -0.11 -7.13
C ALA A 13 -4.86 0.35 -8.10
N ARG A 14 -5.23 0.59 -9.36
CA ARG A 14 -4.31 1.09 -10.37
C ARG A 14 -3.77 2.46 -9.97
N SER A 15 -4.66 3.35 -9.59
CA SER A 15 -4.31 4.71 -9.18
C SER A 15 -3.45 4.71 -7.90
N TYR A 16 -3.78 3.83 -6.97
CA TYR A 16 -3.01 3.64 -5.72
C TYR A 16 -1.59 3.17 -6.01
N THR A 17 -1.45 2.22 -6.92
CA THR A 17 -0.13 1.72 -7.34
C THR A 17 0.69 2.84 -7.96
N GLU A 18 0.08 3.64 -8.83
CA GLU A 18 0.75 4.78 -9.44
C GLU A 18 1.17 5.82 -8.40
N ALA A 19 0.35 6.02 -7.37
CA ALA A 19 0.65 6.95 -6.29
C ALA A 19 1.92 6.53 -5.54
N TRP A 20 2.06 5.26 -5.25
CA TRP A 20 3.29 4.74 -4.63
C TRP A 20 4.50 4.95 -5.53
N CYS A 21 4.36 4.70 -6.83
CA CYS A 21 5.44 4.90 -7.79
C CYS A 21 5.78 6.38 -7.98
N SER A 22 4.87 7.29 -7.64
CA SER A 22 5.15 8.73 -7.67
C SER A 22 6.07 9.17 -6.53
N ARG A 23 6.20 8.34 -5.50
CA ARG A 23 7.04 8.60 -4.31
C ARG A 23 6.61 9.84 -3.54
N ASP A 24 5.30 10.09 -3.56
CA ASP A 24 4.67 11.21 -2.85
C ASP A 24 3.69 10.65 -1.82
N PRO A 25 4.01 10.73 -0.51
CA PRO A 25 3.12 10.19 0.53
C PRO A 25 1.72 10.79 0.51
N ALA A 26 1.59 12.06 0.15
CA ALA A 26 0.28 12.71 0.09
C ALA A 26 -0.59 12.10 -1.02
N ARG A 27 0.00 11.72 -2.14
CA ARG A 27 -0.73 11.05 -3.22
C ARG A 27 -1.20 9.66 -2.81
N VAL A 28 -0.38 8.94 -2.06
CA VAL A 28 -0.78 7.64 -1.50
C VAL A 28 -1.96 7.84 -0.55
N ALA A 29 -1.84 8.79 0.38
CA ALA A 29 -2.86 9.08 1.39
C ALA A 29 -4.18 9.56 0.76
N ALA A 30 -4.14 10.19 -0.40
CA ALA A 30 -5.34 10.68 -1.08
C ALA A 30 -6.30 9.54 -1.48
N HIS A 31 -5.84 8.28 -1.47
CA HIS A 31 -6.67 7.11 -1.76
C HIS A 31 -7.38 6.58 -0.51
N TYR A 32 -7.11 7.16 0.64
CA TYR A 32 -7.73 6.80 1.92
C TYR A 32 -8.71 7.89 2.35
N VAL A 33 -9.67 7.52 3.18
CA VAL A 33 -10.51 8.52 3.86
C VAL A 33 -9.62 9.40 4.74
N PRO A 34 -10.06 10.64 5.07
CA PRO A 34 -9.32 11.45 6.04
C PRO A 34 -9.08 10.68 7.34
N GLY A 35 -7.84 10.63 7.79
CA GLY A 35 -7.48 9.85 8.97
C GLY A 35 -7.37 8.35 8.75
N GLY A 36 -7.35 7.91 7.49
CA GLY A 36 -7.21 6.50 7.16
C GLY A 36 -5.89 5.91 7.67
N THR A 37 -5.92 4.63 8.01
CA THR A 37 -4.79 3.96 8.66
C THR A 37 -4.38 2.70 7.95
N ILE A 38 -3.15 2.29 8.21
CA ILE A 38 -2.63 0.98 7.83
C ILE A 38 -1.92 0.36 9.03
N ALA A 39 -2.16 -0.92 9.26
CA ALA A 39 -1.45 -1.71 10.26
C ALA A 39 -0.54 -2.69 9.53
N ILE A 40 0.73 -2.73 9.87
CA ILE A 40 1.72 -3.59 9.21
C ILE A 40 2.05 -4.77 10.10
N ASN A 41 1.91 -5.99 9.55
CA ASN A 41 2.35 -7.24 10.20
C ASN A 41 1.87 -7.39 11.63
N GLY A 42 0.60 -7.05 11.87
CA GLY A 42 0.00 -7.17 13.20
C GLY A 42 0.35 -6.05 14.16
N GLY A 43 1.03 -5.00 13.69
CA GLY A 43 1.35 -3.85 14.51
C GLY A 43 0.16 -2.92 14.71
N GLU A 44 0.39 -1.83 15.42
CA GLU A 44 -0.64 -0.82 15.66
C GLU A 44 -0.99 -0.08 14.37
N PRO A 45 -2.27 0.25 14.17
CA PRO A 45 -2.65 1.11 13.04
C PRO A 45 -1.98 2.47 13.16
N ALA A 46 -1.47 2.96 12.03
CA ALA A 46 -0.84 4.26 11.94
C ALA A 46 -1.38 5.02 10.73
N PRO A 47 -1.35 6.36 10.74
CA PRO A 47 -1.80 7.14 9.59
C PRO A 47 -1.06 6.72 8.33
N ILE A 48 -1.80 6.49 7.26
CA ILE A 48 -1.20 6.03 5.99
C ILE A 48 -0.11 6.97 5.50
N ILE A 49 -0.30 8.27 5.66
CA ILE A 49 0.70 9.24 5.17
C ILE A 49 2.05 9.08 5.87
N GLU A 50 2.05 8.75 7.15
CA GLU A 50 3.28 8.53 7.91
C GLU A 50 3.97 7.24 7.49
N VAL A 51 3.18 6.18 7.30
CA VAL A 51 3.73 4.89 6.87
C VAL A 51 4.30 4.99 5.46
N ALA A 52 3.56 5.65 4.55
CA ALA A 52 4.05 5.86 3.19
C ALA A 52 5.34 6.69 3.18
N ALA A 53 5.41 7.74 3.99
CA ALA A 53 6.61 8.56 4.10
C ALA A 53 7.80 7.74 4.59
N SER A 54 7.58 6.84 5.56
CA SER A 54 8.62 5.94 6.09
C SER A 54 9.18 5.02 5.01
N PHE A 55 8.30 4.36 4.27
CA PHE A 55 8.73 3.43 3.21
C PHE A 55 9.46 4.16 2.08
N ILE A 56 8.97 5.33 1.69
CA ILE A 56 9.60 6.12 0.63
C ILE A 56 10.98 6.63 1.08
N ALA A 57 11.11 7.01 2.36
CA ALA A 57 12.41 7.40 2.90
C ALA A 57 13.39 6.22 2.95
N ALA A 58 12.89 5.03 3.30
CA ALA A 58 13.71 3.83 3.35
C ALA A 58 14.13 3.35 1.95
N PHE A 59 13.28 3.58 0.94
CA PHE A 59 13.52 3.17 -0.44
C PHE A 59 13.18 4.34 -1.38
N PRO A 60 14.11 5.32 -1.53
CA PRO A 60 13.81 6.52 -2.32
C PRO A 60 13.50 6.27 -3.79
N ASP A 61 13.90 5.12 -4.31
CA ASP A 61 13.64 4.68 -5.69
C ASP A 61 12.53 3.63 -5.76
N ILE A 62 11.67 3.57 -4.77
CA ILE A 62 10.63 2.54 -4.68
C ILE A 62 9.75 2.51 -5.93
N GLU A 63 9.48 1.29 -6.41
CA GLU A 63 8.47 1.02 -7.40
C GLU A 63 7.56 -0.07 -6.87
N VAL A 64 6.28 0.08 -7.12
CA VAL A 64 5.27 -0.87 -6.67
C VAL A 64 4.55 -1.43 -7.89
N PHE A 65 4.31 -2.73 -7.85
CA PHE A 65 3.59 -3.46 -8.90
C PHE A 65 2.38 -4.12 -8.27
N MET A 66 1.23 -4.02 -8.92
CA MET A 66 0.06 -4.76 -8.50
C MET A 66 0.13 -6.14 -9.13
N ASP A 67 0.27 -7.17 -8.29
CA ASP A 67 0.36 -8.55 -8.76
C ASP A 67 -1.02 -9.17 -8.96
N ASP A 68 -1.97 -8.81 -8.09
CA ASP A 68 -3.32 -9.35 -8.14
C ASP A 68 -4.26 -8.50 -7.31
N LEU A 69 -5.55 -8.60 -7.61
CA LEU A 69 -6.59 -7.89 -6.89
C LEU A 69 -7.79 -8.80 -6.74
N VAL A 70 -8.16 -9.12 -5.50
CA VAL A 70 -9.30 -9.98 -5.22
C VAL A 70 -10.33 -9.17 -4.47
N ALA A 71 -11.46 -8.89 -5.12
CA ALA A 71 -12.55 -8.13 -4.52
C ALA A 71 -13.61 -9.09 -4.00
N GLY A 72 -13.97 -8.92 -2.74
CA GLY A 72 -15.03 -9.67 -2.08
C GLY A 72 -16.04 -8.72 -1.45
N ARG A 73 -16.95 -9.26 -0.67
CA ARG A 73 -17.96 -8.45 0.02
C ARG A 73 -17.30 -7.64 1.13
N GLY A 74 -17.26 -6.32 0.93
CA GLY A 74 -16.76 -5.39 1.94
C GLY A 74 -15.26 -5.42 2.18
N ALA A 75 -14.53 -6.26 1.45
CA ALA A 75 -13.09 -6.38 1.61
C ALA A 75 -12.41 -6.57 0.26
N VAL A 76 -11.23 -6.01 0.14
CA VAL A 76 -10.42 -6.12 -1.08
C VAL A 76 -9.04 -6.57 -0.67
N GLU A 77 -8.52 -7.61 -1.32
CA GLU A 77 -7.14 -8.02 -1.13
C GLU A 77 -6.32 -7.50 -2.31
N TYR A 78 -5.35 -6.66 -2.00
CA TYR A 78 -4.45 -6.03 -2.96
C TYR A 78 -3.07 -6.67 -2.79
N ARG A 79 -2.65 -7.46 -3.77
CA ARG A 79 -1.35 -8.14 -3.74
C ARG A 79 -0.35 -7.31 -4.51
N TRP A 80 0.81 -7.11 -3.91
CA TRP A 80 1.81 -6.21 -4.44
C TRP A 80 3.21 -6.79 -4.32
N THR A 81 4.09 -6.27 -5.16
CA THR A 81 5.54 -6.42 -5.03
C THR A 81 6.14 -5.02 -5.10
N PHE A 82 7.08 -4.72 -4.21
CA PHE A 82 7.86 -3.51 -4.38
C PHE A 82 9.32 -3.85 -4.59
N THR A 83 9.99 -2.99 -5.35
CA THR A 83 11.44 -3.03 -5.54
C THR A 83 12.01 -1.70 -5.11
N GLY A 84 13.26 -1.70 -4.69
CA GLY A 84 13.94 -0.48 -4.31
C GLY A 84 15.34 -0.76 -3.81
N THR A 85 16.03 0.32 -3.48
CA THR A 85 17.38 0.27 -2.91
C THR A 85 17.31 0.86 -1.51
N SER A 86 17.76 0.09 -0.52
CA SER A 86 17.76 0.56 0.87
C SER A 86 18.64 1.79 1.01
N SER A 87 18.07 2.86 1.56
CA SER A 87 18.83 4.07 1.87
C SER A 87 19.81 3.85 3.03
N GLU A 88 19.58 2.82 3.83
CA GLU A 88 20.41 2.50 4.98
C GLU A 88 21.63 1.65 4.60
N THR A 89 21.44 0.65 3.73
CA THR A 89 22.50 -0.32 3.41
C THR A 89 22.98 -0.28 1.96
N GLY A 90 22.20 0.30 1.07
CA GLY A 90 22.48 0.27 -0.36
C GLY A 90 22.09 -1.04 -1.05
N ASN A 91 21.51 -1.99 -0.32
CA ASN A 91 21.11 -3.26 -0.89
C ASN A 91 19.84 -3.12 -1.71
N ALA A 92 19.80 -3.82 -2.84
CA ALA A 92 18.58 -3.91 -3.64
C ALA A 92 17.62 -4.90 -2.98
N VAL A 93 16.32 -4.54 -2.96
CA VAL A 93 15.29 -5.41 -2.38
C VAL A 93 14.16 -5.64 -3.38
N ARG A 94 13.50 -6.78 -3.22
CA ARG A 94 12.28 -7.13 -3.93
C ARG A 94 11.40 -7.91 -2.97
N ILE A 95 10.33 -7.28 -2.51
CA ILE A 95 9.46 -7.82 -1.47
C ILE A 95 8.05 -7.88 -2.01
N SER A 96 7.41 -9.03 -1.82
CA SER A 96 5.99 -9.21 -2.16
C SER A 96 5.18 -9.33 -0.88
N GLY A 97 3.95 -8.84 -0.95
CA GLY A 97 3.04 -8.89 0.18
C GLY A 97 1.61 -8.62 -0.27
N ARG A 98 0.79 -8.27 0.70
CA ARG A 98 -0.61 -7.94 0.43
C ARG A 98 -1.11 -6.89 1.40
N GLU A 99 -2.16 -6.20 0.98
CA GLU A 99 -2.96 -5.34 1.84
C GLU A 99 -4.40 -5.83 1.77
N GLU A 100 -5.07 -5.82 2.91
CA GLU A 100 -6.50 -6.06 2.97
C GLU A 100 -7.17 -4.73 3.26
N TRP A 101 -8.03 -4.28 2.35
CA TRP A 101 -8.68 -2.98 2.46
C TRP A 101 -10.11 -3.12 2.94
N ALA A 102 -10.48 -2.32 3.94
CA ALA A 102 -11.86 -2.01 4.24
C ALA A 102 -12.19 -0.71 3.53
N LEU A 103 -13.16 -0.73 2.62
CA LEU A 103 -13.53 0.47 1.88
C LEU A 103 -14.52 1.29 2.69
N GLY A 104 -14.32 2.60 2.68
CA GLY A 104 -15.21 3.55 3.32
C GLY A 104 -16.08 4.26 2.30
N ASP A 105 -16.59 5.42 2.68
CA ASP A 105 -17.42 6.24 1.84
C ASP A 105 -16.67 6.72 0.60
N GLU A 106 -17.41 6.94 -0.47
CA GLU A 106 -16.88 7.46 -1.74
C GLU A 106 -15.83 6.55 -2.40
N GLY A 107 -15.79 5.26 -2.01
CA GLY A 107 -14.87 4.31 -2.61
C GLY A 107 -13.42 4.51 -2.18
N LEU A 108 -13.19 5.23 -1.09
CA LEU A 108 -11.85 5.39 -0.54
C LEU A 108 -11.56 4.30 0.49
N ILE A 109 -10.27 4.04 0.71
CA ILE A 109 -9.84 3.04 1.70
C ILE A 109 -10.00 3.64 3.10
N ALA A 110 -10.77 2.98 3.94
CA ALA A 110 -10.94 3.41 5.34
C ALA A 110 -9.78 2.91 6.19
N SER A 111 -9.42 1.65 6.02
CA SER A 111 -8.30 1.06 6.74
C SER A 111 -7.68 -0.05 5.90
N SER A 112 -6.42 -0.32 6.15
CA SER A 112 -5.68 -1.36 5.46
C SER A 112 -4.88 -2.18 6.46
N ILE A 113 -4.73 -3.47 6.17
CA ILE A 113 -3.85 -4.36 6.93
C ILE A 113 -2.83 -4.89 5.94
N GLY A 114 -1.57 -4.47 6.13
CA GLY A 114 -0.47 -4.90 5.29
C GLY A 114 0.29 -6.05 5.90
N ARG A 115 0.67 -7.03 5.06
CA ARG A 115 1.46 -8.17 5.50
C ARG A 115 2.52 -8.51 4.49
N TYR A 116 3.71 -8.77 4.98
CA TYR A 116 4.81 -9.29 4.20
C TYR A 116 5.74 -10.08 5.14
N ASP A 117 6.65 -10.85 4.57
CA ASP A 117 7.59 -11.66 5.34
C ASP A 117 8.71 -10.78 5.91
N GLU A 118 8.66 -10.49 7.20
CA GLU A 118 9.63 -9.64 7.87
C GLU A 118 11.03 -10.25 7.86
N ALA A 119 11.15 -11.56 7.99
CA ALA A 119 12.45 -12.22 7.98
C ALA A 119 13.12 -12.07 6.61
N GLU A 120 12.34 -12.22 5.54
CA GLU A 120 12.85 -12.02 4.19
C GLU A 120 13.22 -10.55 3.94
N TYR A 121 12.41 -9.61 4.45
CA TYR A 121 12.70 -8.19 4.39
C TYR A 121 14.06 -7.89 5.05
N HIS A 122 14.25 -8.37 6.27
CA HIS A 122 15.49 -8.18 7.01
C HIS A 122 16.68 -8.78 6.29
N ARG A 123 16.51 -9.98 5.75
CA ARG A 123 17.57 -10.66 5.01
C ARG A 123 18.01 -9.85 3.80
N GLN A 124 17.07 -9.29 3.05
CA GLN A 124 17.40 -8.51 1.85
C GLN A 124 18.02 -7.16 2.19
N VAL A 125 17.51 -6.48 3.21
CA VAL A 125 18.01 -5.16 3.58
C VAL A 125 19.39 -5.25 4.23
N PHE A 126 19.59 -6.19 5.15
CA PHE A 126 20.79 -6.27 5.99
C PHE A 126 21.71 -7.45 5.67
N GLY A 127 21.24 -8.41 4.95
CA GLY A 127 22.00 -9.61 4.56
C GLY A 127 22.87 -9.43 3.34
#